data_8b1273bb34f2a88c9ba29fa61f5f0135
#
_entry.id   8b1273bb34f2a88c9ba29fa61f5f0135
#
_cell.length_a   1.000
_cell.length_b   1.000
_cell.length_c   1.000
_cell.angle_alpha   90.00
_cell.angle_beta   90.00
_cell.angle_gamma   90.00
#
_symmetry.space_group_name_H-M   'P 1'
#
loop_
_entity.id
_entity.type
_entity.pdbx_description
1 polymer ?
#
loop_
_entity_poly.entity_id
_entity_poly.type
_entity_poly.pdbx_seq_one_letter_code
_entity_poly.pdbx_strand_id
1 'polypeptide(L)'
;MTCAFGPAAGSAAAAGAERLYVSDETGGNVVIVDPRQRSVVARIAVGKRPRGIQVSPDRKRVYVALSGSPIGGPNVDESKLPPPDRRYDGIGVVDLASQKLINTLQSGADPEAFALSHDGRMLYVSNEDAGKLSAVDLVKGSVRATVAVGSEPEGVAVSRDDRIVYVTCETANSIYVVDARDMKVLAQIPTEKRPRAIFLDHRVARGYGTDEFGAALTVFSTDDHKVLKTIALGDPKVVRPMGIASTDGRRLYVTTGRFGALLEVDPDSGQVLRTVEKVGQRPWGVALSPDGTRAYTANGPSGDISVIDLKSGRIEARIPVGGSPWGVVSAAVEPGG
;
A
#
# COMPACT_ATOMS: atom_id res chain seq x y z
N MET A 1 -25.36 -43.43 -39.22
CA MET A 1 -24.88 -43.35 -37.80
C MET A 1 -24.01 -42.12 -37.69
N THR A 2 -24.60 -41.01 -37.30
CA THR A 2 -23.94 -39.72 -37.11
C THR A 2 -23.75 -39.46 -35.66
N CYS A 3 -22.51 -39.57 -35.17
CA CYS A 3 -22.14 -39.19 -33.77
C CYS A 3 -22.00 -37.70 -33.67
N ALA A 4 -22.91 -37.05 -32.94
CA ALA A 4 -22.78 -35.65 -32.58
C ALA A 4 -21.89 -35.56 -31.33
N PHE A 5 -20.75 -34.86 -31.49
CA PHE A 5 -19.93 -34.38 -30.36
C PHE A 5 -20.56 -33.11 -29.80
N GLY A 6 -21.06 -33.17 -28.60
CA GLY A 6 -21.47 -32.00 -27.83
C GLY A 6 -20.25 -31.23 -27.34
N PRO A 7 -20.34 -29.90 -27.19
CA PRO A 7 -19.22 -29.11 -26.69
C PRO A 7 -18.99 -29.43 -25.20
N ALA A 8 -17.75 -29.78 -24.88
CA ALA A 8 -17.30 -29.91 -23.49
C ALA A 8 -17.42 -28.55 -22.81
N ALA A 9 -18.26 -28.46 -21.79
CA ALA A 9 -18.33 -27.32 -20.89
C ALA A 9 -16.98 -27.21 -20.15
N GLY A 10 -16.18 -26.25 -20.55
CA GLY A 10 -14.98 -25.89 -19.83
C GLY A 10 -15.35 -25.48 -18.42
N SER A 11 -14.93 -26.26 -17.44
CA SER A 11 -15.01 -25.93 -16.02
C SER A 11 -14.25 -24.63 -15.80
N ALA A 12 -14.98 -23.51 -15.62
CA ALA A 12 -14.42 -22.31 -15.06
C ALA A 12 -13.97 -22.68 -13.63
N ALA A 13 -12.67 -22.76 -13.42
CA ALA A 13 -12.13 -22.94 -12.09
C ALA A 13 -12.77 -21.88 -11.19
N ALA A 14 -13.41 -22.31 -10.12
CA ALA A 14 -14.04 -21.41 -9.16
C ALA A 14 -12.94 -20.48 -8.64
N ALA A 15 -13.00 -19.20 -9.04
CA ALA A 15 -12.10 -18.19 -8.52
C ALA A 15 -12.21 -18.23 -6.99
N GLY A 16 -11.11 -18.50 -6.30
CA GLY A 16 -11.06 -18.58 -4.85
C GLY A 16 -11.75 -17.37 -4.21
N ALA A 17 -12.31 -17.54 -3.01
CA ALA A 17 -12.97 -16.45 -2.30
C ALA A 17 -11.96 -15.30 -2.11
N GLU A 18 -12.38 -14.08 -2.41
CA GLU A 18 -11.58 -12.88 -2.17
C GLU A 18 -11.70 -12.45 -0.71
N ARG A 19 -10.58 -11.96 -0.13
CA ARG A 19 -10.55 -11.30 1.18
C ARG A 19 -9.78 -10.01 1.08
N LEU A 20 -10.26 -9.01 1.83
CA LEU A 20 -9.51 -7.79 2.10
C LEU A 20 -8.90 -7.90 3.49
N TYR A 21 -7.64 -7.48 3.60
CA TYR A 21 -6.95 -7.33 4.87
C TYR A 21 -6.70 -5.85 5.07
N VAL A 22 -7.18 -5.31 6.17
CA VAL A 22 -7.21 -3.87 6.45
C VAL A 22 -6.46 -3.61 7.74
N SER A 23 -5.48 -2.72 7.72
CA SER A 23 -4.84 -2.24 8.94
C SER A 23 -5.71 -1.15 9.57
N ASP A 24 -6.10 -1.35 10.83
CA ASP A 24 -6.91 -0.41 11.60
C ASP A 24 -6.01 0.33 12.61
N GLU A 25 -5.54 1.51 12.23
CA GLU A 25 -4.50 2.27 12.94
C GLU A 25 -4.89 2.56 14.40
N THR A 26 -6.12 2.95 14.68
CA THR A 26 -6.58 3.28 16.03
C THR A 26 -7.08 2.08 16.79
N GLY A 27 -7.62 1.07 16.11
CA GLY A 27 -8.13 -0.15 16.74
C GLY A 27 -7.06 -1.19 17.06
N GLY A 28 -5.86 -1.06 16.49
CA GLY A 28 -4.75 -2.00 16.75
C GLY A 28 -4.97 -3.39 16.15
N ASN A 29 -5.73 -3.48 15.05
CA ASN A 29 -6.14 -4.74 14.44
C ASN A 29 -5.74 -4.84 12.97
N VAL A 30 -5.59 -6.07 12.49
CA VAL A 30 -5.84 -6.42 11.08
C VAL A 30 -7.28 -6.90 10.99
N VAL A 31 -8.10 -6.22 10.17
CA VAL A 31 -9.50 -6.57 9.94
C VAL A 31 -9.61 -7.35 8.65
N ILE A 32 -10.22 -8.54 8.71
CA ILE A 32 -10.50 -9.36 7.52
C ILE A 32 -11.92 -9.08 7.07
N VAL A 33 -12.08 -8.73 5.80
CA VAL A 33 -13.36 -8.36 5.20
C VAL A 33 -13.67 -9.27 4.02
N ASP A 34 -14.91 -9.73 3.93
CA ASP A 34 -15.46 -10.34 2.72
C ASP A 34 -16.14 -9.26 1.87
N PRO A 35 -15.55 -8.85 0.73
CA PRO A 35 -16.12 -7.80 -0.07
C PRO A 35 -17.41 -8.22 -0.81
N ARG A 36 -17.64 -9.51 -1.02
CA ARG A 36 -18.85 -10.02 -1.65
C ARG A 36 -20.03 -10.03 -0.68
N GLN A 37 -19.77 -10.49 0.56
CA GLN A 37 -20.78 -10.47 1.63
C GLN A 37 -20.90 -9.08 2.28
N ARG A 38 -19.98 -8.15 1.97
CA ARG A 38 -19.92 -6.80 2.52
C ARG A 38 -19.86 -6.77 4.04
N SER A 39 -19.09 -7.67 4.61
CA SER A 39 -19.03 -7.87 6.05
C SER A 39 -17.62 -8.11 6.57
N VAL A 40 -17.41 -7.74 7.83
CA VAL A 40 -16.19 -8.11 8.57
C VAL A 40 -16.28 -9.58 8.95
N VAL A 41 -15.26 -10.35 8.59
CA VAL A 41 -15.15 -11.79 8.89
C VAL A 41 -14.42 -12.01 10.21
N ALA A 42 -13.32 -11.27 10.43
CA ALA A 42 -12.51 -11.40 11.64
C ALA A 42 -11.76 -10.11 11.98
N ARG A 43 -11.32 -10.01 13.22
CA ARG A 43 -10.41 -8.98 13.73
C ARG A 43 -9.27 -9.65 14.47
N ILE A 44 -8.05 -9.34 14.08
CA ILE A 44 -6.85 -9.93 14.66
C ILE A 44 -6.09 -8.80 15.36
N ALA A 45 -6.02 -8.85 16.68
CA ALA A 45 -5.23 -7.88 17.44
C ALA A 45 -3.75 -8.05 17.10
N VAL A 46 -3.10 -6.96 16.65
CA VAL A 46 -1.70 -6.99 16.19
C VAL A 46 -0.80 -6.04 16.95
N GLY A 47 -1.33 -5.01 17.61
CA GLY A 47 -0.54 -4.05 18.36
C GLY A 47 -0.92 -2.60 18.08
N LYS A 48 -0.01 -1.66 18.31
CA LYS A 48 -0.27 -0.24 18.15
C LYS A 48 -0.07 0.24 16.73
N ARG A 49 -0.90 1.17 16.28
CA ARG A 49 -0.80 1.87 14.99
C ARG A 49 -0.45 0.98 13.81
N PRO A 50 -1.24 -0.07 13.49
CA PRO A 50 -1.00 -0.82 12.26
C PRO A 50 -1.24 0.07 11.04
N ARG A 51 -0.22 0.18 10.15
CA ARG A 51 -0.21 1.05 8.96
C ARG A 51 0.01 0.25 7.68
N GLY A 52 1.20 0.30 7.09
CA GLY A 52 1.52 -0.46 5.88
C GLY A 52 1.19 -1.94 6.04
N ILE A 53 0.54 -2.54 5.03
CA ILE A 53 0.08 -3.93 5.09
C ILE A 53 0.29 -4.63 3.75
N GLN A 54 0.79 -5.86 3.76
CA GLN A 54 0.96 -6.68 2.56
C GLN A 54 0.71 -8.17 2.86
N VAL A 55 0.22 -8.89 1.86
CA VAL A 55 0.10 -10.35 1.89
C VAL A 55 1.39 -10.98 1.35
N SER A 56 1.86 -12.05 1.99
CA SER A 56 3.01 -12.81 1.49
C SER A 56 2.76 -13.39 0.09
N PRO A 57 3.80 -13.61 -0.74
CA PRO A 57 3.64 -14.20 -2.07
C PRO A 57 2.94 -15.57 -2.06
N ASP A 58 3.17 -16.37 -1.01
CA ASP A 58 2.53 -17.68 -0.81
C ASP A 58 1.10 -17.58 -0.23
N ARG A 59 0.60 -16.36 0.05
CA ARG A 59 -0.73 -16.05 0.61
C ARG A 59 -1.03 -16.71 1.95
N LYS A 60 -0.01 -17.10 2.71
CA LYS A 60 -0.18 -17.72 4.02
C LYS A 60 -0.07 -16.73 5.17
N ARG A 61 0.50 -15.55 4.93
CA ARG A 61 0.77 -14.54 5.94
C ARG A 61 0.33 -13.16 5.49
N VAL A 62 -0.01 -12.34 6.47
CA VAL A 62 -0.10 -10.88 6.33
C VAL A 62 0.99 -10.27 7.17
N TYR A 63 1.73 -9.34 6.60
CA TYR A 63 2.67 -8.49 7.29
C TYR A 63 2.04 -7.12 7.51
N VAL A 64 2.29 -6.50 8.65
CA VAL A 64 1.74 -5.18 9.00
C VAL A 64 2.76 -4.36 9.78
N ALA A 65 2.99 -3.12 9.37
CA ALA A 65 3.85 -2.19 10.09
C ALA A 65 3.14 -1.71 11.36
N LEU A 66 3.83 -1.79 12.50
CA LEU A 66 3.33 -1.41 13.83
C LEU A 66 4.22 -0.31 14.39
N SER A 67 3.63 0.69 15.02
CA SER A 67 4.36 1.82 15.57
C SER A 67 3.90 2.15 16.98
N GLY A 68 4.87 2.44 17.85
CA GLY A 68 4.64 3.00 19.17
C GLY A 68 4.66 4.51 19.22
N SER A 69 4.84 5.19 18.07
CA SER A 69 4.75 6.65 17.99
C SER A 69 3.30 7.10 18.17
N PRO A 70 3.05 8.22 18.86
CA PRO A 70 1.72 8.76 19.01
C PRO A 70 1.16 9.21 17.66
N ILE A 71 -0.16 9.21 17.52
CA ILE A 71 -0.81 9.66 16.29
C ILE A 71 -0.76 11.19 16.25
N GLY A 72 -0.01 11.73 15.30
CA GLY A 72 0.02 13.14 14.93
C GLY A 72 -1.10 13.51 13.97
N GLY A 73 -1.08 14.73 13.47
CA GLY A 73 -2.01 15.15 12.41
C GLY A 73 -2.21 16.66 12.31
N PRO A 74 -2.95 17.12 11.32
CA PRO A 74 -3.02 18.55 10.95
C PRO A 74 -3.51 19.51 12.04
N ASN A 75 -4.13 19.01 13.10
CA ASN A 75 -4.67 19.81 14.20
C ASN A 75 -4.12 19.36 15.55
N VAL A 76 -3.04 18.59 15.55
CA VAL A 76 -2.39 18.07 16.75
C VAL A 76 -1.10 18.85 16.98
N ASP A 77 -0.95 19.39 18.19
CA ASP A 77 0.33 19.97 18.63
C ASP A 77 1.27 18.84 18.99
N GLU A 78 2.10 18.47 18.04
CA GLU A 78 3.02 17.31 18.19
C GLU A 78 4.01 17.49 19.35
N SER A 79 4.32 18.72 19.73
CA SER A 79 5.20 19.00 20.88
C SER A 79 4.59 18.56 22.24
N LYS A 80 3.28 18.34 22.28
CA LYS A 80 2.53 17.88 23.46
C LYS A 80 2.24 16.39 23.44
N LEU A 81 2.60 15.70 22.39
CA LEU A 81 2.42 14.26 22.32
C LEU A 81 3.36 13.53 23.29
N PRO A 82 2.93 12.40 23.86
CA PRO A 82 3.82 11.59 24.68
C PRO A 82 4.99 11.06 23.83
N PRO A 83 6.14 10.76 24.47
CA PRO A 83 7.27 10.17 23.74
C PRO A 83 6.87 8.81 23.15
N PRO A 84 7.46 8.43 21.98
CA PRO A 84 7.22 7.14 21.35
C PRO A 84 7.58 5.96 22.25
N ASP A 85 6.73 4.95 22.28
CA ASP A 85 6.99 3.68 22.95
C ASP A 85 7.54 2.64 21.96
N ARG A 86 8.83 2.64 21.77
CA ARG A 86 9.55 1.81 20.77
C ARG A 86 9.39 0.30 20.94
N ARG A 87 8.85 -0.17 22.08
CA ARG A 87 8.54 -1.60 22.28
C ARG A 87 7.45 -2.11 21.35
N TYR A 88 6.66 -1.21 20.78
CA TYR A 88 5.60 -1.54 19.83
C TYR A 88 6.03 -1.39 18.36
N ASP A 89 7.25 -0.91 18.09
CA ASP A 89 7.75 -0.77 16.73
C ASP A 89 8.15 -2.13 16.15
N GLY A 90 7.77 -2.39 14.92
CA GLY A 90 8.15 -3.61 14.21
C GLY A 90 7.17 -4.01 13.12
N ILE A 91 7.41 -5.18 12.54
CA ILE A 91 6.51 -5.76 11.54
C ILE A 91 5.79 -6.96 12.16
N GLY A 92 4.49 -6.80 12.37
CA GLY A 92 3.62 -7.90 12.81
C GLY A 92 3.46 -8.93 11.71
N VAL A 93 3.56 -10.21 12.08
CA VAL A 93 3.38 -11.37 11.20
C VAL A 93 2.11 -12.09 11.61
N VAL A 94 1.10 -12.01 10.79
CA VAL A 94 -0.20 -12.69 11.00
C VAL A 94 -0.22 -13.96 10.16
N ASP A 95 -0.48 -15.09 10.77
CA ASP A 95 -0.76 -16.36 10.09
C ASP A 95 -2.22 -16.43 9.72
N LEU A 96 -2.52 -16.63 8.43
CA LEU A 96 -3.88 -16.58 7.91
C LEU A 96 -4.70 -17.84 8.22
N ALA A 97 -4.06 -18.98 8.40
CA ALA A 97 -4.76 -20.22 8.72
C ALA A 97 -5.26 -20.20 10.16
N SER A 98 -4.42 -19.79 11.11
CA SER A 98 -4.80 -19.67 12.52
C SER A 98 -5.49 -18.34 12.87
N GLN A 99 -5.43 -17.35 11.98
CA GLN A 99 -5.90 -15.97 12.19
C GLN A 99 -5.31 -15.34 13.47
N LYS A 100 -4.01 -15.52 13.68
CA LYS A 100 -3.29 -15.01 14.87
C LYS A 100 -2.03 -14.25 14.48
N LEU A 101 -1.71 -13.23 15.27
CA LEU A 101 -0.36 -12.67 15.29
C LEU A 101 0.59 -13.73 15.85
N ILE A 102 1.55 -14.18 15.06
CA ILE A 102 2.51 -15.24 15.44
C ILE A 102 3.89 -14.70 15.79
N ASN A 103 4.22 -13.49 15.34
CA ASN A 103 5.50 -12.85 15.61
C ASN A 103 5.43 -11.33 15.38
N THR A 104 6.39 -10.60 15.93
CA THR A 104 6.69 -9.20 15.58
C THR A 104 8.19 -9.10 15.33
N LEU A 105 8.55 -8.78 14.09
CA LEU A 105 9.94 -8.65 13.66
C LEU A 105 10.44 -7.23 13.94
N GLN A 106 11.59 -7.10 14.55
CA GLN A 106 12.23 -5.80 14.69
C GLN A 106 12.63 -5.25 13.32
N SER A 107 12.34 -3.98 13.05
CA SER A 107 12.62 -3.35 11.76
C SER A 107 13.29 -1.98 11.87
N GLY A 108 13.15 -1.31 12.99
CA GLY A 108 13.62 0.05 13.24
C GLY A 108 12.58 0.89 13.98
N ALA A 109 12.80 2.20 14.05
CA ALA A 109 11.94 3.12 14.76
C ALA A 109 10.86 3.70 13.85
N ASP A 110 9.61 3.57 14.28
CA ASP A 110 8.42 4.04 13.58
C ASP A 110 8.29 3.50 12.15
N PRO A 111 8.11 2.19 11.96
CA PRO A 111 7.91 1.63 10.63
C PRO A 111 6.57 2.13 10.04
N GLU A 112 6.63 2.73 8.84
CA GLU A 112 5.47 3.29 8.14
C GLU A 112 4.93 2.31 7.10
N ALA A 113 5.74 2.02 6.11
CA ALA A 113 5.42 1.10 5.04
C ALA A 113 6.60 0.16 4.77
N PHE A 114 6.37 -0.82 3.93
CA PHE A 114 7.40 -1.77 3.53
C PHE A 114 7.05 -2.42 2.19
N ALA A 115 8.03 -3.06 1.58
CA ALA A 115 7.85 -3.92 0.42
C ALA A 115 8.49 -5.29 0.65
N LEU A 116 7.79 -6.34 0.25
CA LEU A 116 8.32 -7.71 0.19
C LEU A 116 9.13 -7.91 -1.09
N SER A 117 10.25 -8.64 -1.00
CA SER A 117 10.88 -9.21 -2.18
C SER A 117 9.94 -10.21 -2.85
N HIS A 118 10.05 -10.37 -4.17
CA HIS A 118 9.19 -11.29 -4.94
C HIS A 118 9.39 -12.75 -4.54
N ASP A 119 10.58 -13.11 -4.05
CA ASP A 119 10.87 -14.43 -3.50
C ASP A 119 10.36 -14.63 -2.05
N GLY A 120 9.80 -13.59 -1.43
CA GLY A 120 9.26 -13.63 -0.08
C GLY A 120 10.28 -13.79 1.04
N ARG A 121 11.58 -13.53 0.78
CA ARG A 121 12.66 -13.73 1.76
C ARG A 121 13.09 -12.45 2.48
N MET A 122 12.80 -11.30 1.89
CA MET A 122 13.21 -10.01 2.43
C MET A 122 12.03 -9.08 2.59
N LEU A 123 12.08 -8.24 3.62
CA LEU A 123 11.28 -7.04 3.76
C LEU A 123 12.20 -5.81 3.74
N TYR A 124 11.79 -4.78 3.01
CA TYR A 124 12.43 -3.49 3.02
C TYR A 124 11.48 -2.49 3.66
N VAL A 125 11.86 -1.95 4.83
CA VAL A 125 10.98 -1.21 5.73
C VAL A 125 11.44 0.23 5.84
N SER A 126 10.55 1.19 5.56
CA SER A 126 10.76 2.60 5.86
C SER A 126 10.56 2.84 7.36
N ASN A 127 11.55 3.47 8.00
CA ASN A 127 11.50 3.81 9.41
C ASN A 127 11.50 5.33 9.53
N GLU A 128 10.33 5.90 9.73
CA GLU A 128 10.02 7.33 9.59
C GLU A 128 10.89 8.18 10.51
N ASP A 129 10.85 7.93 11.82
CA ASP A 129 11.59 8.70 12.83
C ASP A 129 13.12 8.54 12.72
N ALA A 130 13.58 7.45 12.12
CA ALA A 130 15.02 7.18 11.98
C ALA A 130 15.63 7.73 10.69
N GLY A 131 14.83 8.14 9.70
CA GLY A 131 15.30 8.50 8.36
C GLY A 131 16.05 7.34 7.68
N LYS A 132 15.59 6.10 7.85
CA LYS A 132 16.30 4.89 7.39
C LYS A 132 15.40 3.92 6.66
N LEU A 133 15.99 3.20 5.72
CA LEU A 133 15.46 1.96 5.17
C LEU A 133 16.16 0.76 5.83
N SER A 134 15.40 -0.20 6.32
CA SER A 134 15.91 -1.47 6.84
C SER A 134 15.61 -2.63 5.90
N ALA A 135 16.57 -3.53 5.73
CA ALA A 135 16.38 -4.83 5.08
C ALA A 135 16.25 -5.90 6.17
N VAL A 136 15.10 -6.54 6.28
CA VAL A 136 14.80 -7.59 7.25
C VAL A 136 14.82 -8.94 6.54
N ASP A 137 15.66 -9.85 6.99
CA ASP A 137 15.73 -11.24 6.51
C ASP A 137 14.60 -12.04 7.18
N LEU A 138 13.61 -12.47 6.41
CA LEU A 138 12.44 -13.18 6.90
C LEU A 138 12.73 -14.64 7.30
N VAL A 139 13.82 -15.22 6.80
CA VAL A 139 14.24 -16.57 7.19
C VAL A 139 14.91 -16.53 8.57
N LYS A 140 15.76 -15.52 8.79
CA LYS A 140 16.45 -15.33 10.09
C LYS A 140 15.60 -14.59 11.11
N GLY A 141 14.56 -13.87 10.67
CA GLY A 141 13.72 -13.05 11.55
C GLY A 141 14.43 -11.82 12.13
N SER A 142 15.42 -11.27 11.42
CA SER A 142 16.23 -10.16 11.92
C SER A 142 16.64 -9.16 10.86
N VAL A 143 16.95 -7.93 11.27
CA VAL A 143 17.51 -6.90 10.39
C VAL A 143 18.86 -7.34 9.87
N ARG A 144 19.00 -7.43 8.56
CA ARG A 144 20.27 -7.74 7.87
C ARG A 144 21.16 -6.50 7.76
N ALA A 145 20.57 -5.38 7.38
CA ALA A 145 21.28 -4.12 7.17
C ALA A 145 20.31 -2.94 7.21
N THR A 146 20.84 -1.74 7.40
CA THR A 146 20.12 -0.48 7.32
C THR A 146 20.91 0.52 6.48
N VAL A 147 20.21 1.44 5.82
CA VAL A 147 20.83 2.55 5.11
C VAL A 147 20.08 3.84 5.46
N ALA A 148 20.83 4.93 5.63
CA ALA A 148 20.23 6.25 5.76
C ALA A 148 19.65 6.70 4.41
N VAL A 149 18.44 7.21 4.44
CA VAL A 149 17.75 7.82 3.30
C VAL A 149 17.33 9.24 3.67
N GLY A 150 16.40 9.85 2.95
CA GLY A 150 15.89 11.17 3.32
C GLY A 150 15.04 11.14 4.59
N SER A 151 14.70 12.33 5.10
CA SER A 151 13.82 12.47 6.26
C SER A 151 12.38 12.05 5.93
N GLU A 152 11.72 11.47 6.93
CA GLU A 152 10.36 10.94 6.85
C GLU A 152 10.17 9.97 5.66
N PRO A 153 10.89 8.82 5.65
CA PRO A 153 10.69 7.80 4.64
C PRO A 153 9.33 7.13 4.79
N GLU A 154 8.59 7.04 3.69
CA GLU A 154 7.21 6.57 3.63
C GLU A 154 7.07 5.33 2.73
N GLY A 155 6.53 5.51 1.52
CA GLY A 155 6.26 4.44 0.58
C GLY A 155 7.50 3.70 0.12
N VAL A 156 7.42 2.39 0.02
CA VAL A 156 8.51 1.50 -0.42
C VAL A 156 8.03 0.63 -1.57
N ALA A 157 8.86 0.50 -2.61
CA ALA A 157 8.62 -0.44 -3.71
C ALA A 157 9.93 -1.14 -4.11
N VAL A 158 9.82 -2.40 -4.52
CA VAL A 158 10.95 -3.23 -4.96
C VAL A 158 10.84 -3.50 -6.44
N SER A 159 11.96 -3.39 -7.18
CA SER A 159 12.03 -3.74 -8.60
C SER A 159 11.73 -5.23 -8.81
N ARG A 160 11.25 -5.59 -10.01
CA ARG A 160 10.84 -6.96 -10.33
C ARG A 160 11.94 -8.02 -10.14
N ASP A 161 13.19 -7.61 -10.28
CA ASP A 161 14.37 -8.48 -10.11
C ASP A 161 14.93 -8.46 -8.69
N ASP A 162 14.24 -7.83 -7.75
CA ASP A 162 14.60 -7.66 -6.32
C ASP A 162 15.96 -6.96 -6.09
N ARG A 163 16.47 -6.20 -7.09
CA ARG A 163 17.80 -5.57 -7.01
C ARG A 163 17.76 -4.13 -6.53
N ILE A 164 16.66 -3.44 -6.75
CA ILE A 164 16.49 -2.03 -6.43
C ILE A 164 15.30 -1.82 -5.54
N VAL A 165 15.47 -0.99 -4.51
CA VAL A 165 14.41 -0.52 -3.63
C VAL A 165 14.24 0.98 -3.82
N TYR A 166 13.01 1.42 -4.04
CA TYR A 166 12.63 2.82 -4.12
C TYR A 166 11.91 3.21 -2.83
N VAL A 167 12.28 4.35 -2.26
CA VAL A 167 11.71 4.87 -1.00
C VAL A 167 11.36 6.33 -1.17
N THR A 168 10.09 6.69 -1.00
CA THR A 168 9.70 8.11 -0.90
C THR A 168 10.14 8.69 0.44
N CYS A 169 10.62 9.92 0.44
CA CYS A 169 10.99 10.64 1.64
C CYS A 169 10.27 12.00 1.63
N GLU A 170 9.28 12.14 2.51
CA GLU A 170 8.32 13.24 2.50
C GLU A 170 8.97 14.62 2.56
N THR A 171 9.69 14.89 3.64
CA THR A 171 10.31 16.20 3.88
C THR A 171 11.49 16.44 2.96
N ALA A 172 12.16 15.38 2.48
CA ALA A 172 13.24 15.47 1.51
C ALA A 172 12.73 15.75 0.08
N ASN A 173 11.43 15.62 -0.20
CA ASN A 173 10.83 15.76 -1.53
C ASN A 173 11.58 14.97 -2.59
N SER A 174 11.88 13.71 -2.31
CA SER A 174 12.68 12.84 -3.18
C SER A 174 12.30 11.39 -3.02
N ILE A 175 12.53 10.62 -4.08
CA ILE A 175 12.55 9.17 -4.02
C ILE A 175 14.01 8.72 -3.99
N TYR A 176 14.39 7.99 -2.95
CA TYR A 176 15.72 7.40 -2.83
C TYR A 176 15.74 6.05 -3.52
N VAL A 177 16.79 5.81 -4.30
CA VAL A 177 17.04 4.57 -5.02
C VAL A 177 18.15 3.83 -4.30
N VAL A 178 17.86 2.64 -3.83
CA VAL A 178 18.77 1.85 -2.97
C VAL A 178 19.07 0.52 -3.63
N ASP A 179 20.36 0.15 -3.68
CA ASP A 179 20.78 -1.22 -4.01
C ASP A 179 20.32 -2.17 -2.90
N ALA A 180 19.49 -3.14 -3.24
CA ALA A 180 18.87 -4.07 -2.29
C ALA A 180 19.89 -5.04 -1.66
N ARG A 181 20.98 -5.38 -2.38
CA ARG A 181 22.01 -6.28 -1.90
C ARG A 181 22.96 -5.59 -0.94
N ASP A 182 23.53 -4.48 -1.38
CA ASP A 182 24.59 -3.78 -0.67
C ASP A 182 24.06 -2.73 0.31
N MET A 183 22.75 -2.44 0.26
CA MET A 183 22.06 -1.41 1.07
C MET A 183 22.79 -0.06 0.98
N LYS A 184 22.99 0.39 -0.26
CA LYS A 184 23.61 1.69 -0.60
C LYS A 184 22.67 2.53 -1.43
N VAL A 185 22.62 3.81 -1.17
CA VAL A 185 21.93 4.78 -2.02
C VAL A 185 22.68 4.92 -3.34
N LEU A 186 21.98 4.68 -4.45
CA LEU A 186 22.49 4.79 -5.81
C LEU A 186 22.15 6.14 -6.44
N ALA A 187 20.94 6.66 -6.17
CA ALA A 187 20.43 7.89 -6.74
C ALA A 187 19.34 8.51 -5.86
N GLN A 188 19.03 9.77 -6.15
CA GLN A 188 17.89 10.50 -5.63
C GLN A 188 17.12 11.07 -6.81
N ILE A 189 15.82 10.80 -6.85
CA ILE A 189 14.91 11.30 -7.88
C ILE A 189 14.13 12.45 -7.24
N PRO A 190 14.26 13.70 -7.71
CA PRO A 190 13.48 14.80 -7.18
C PRO A 190 11.98 14.60 -7.50
N THR A 191 11.14 14.96 -6.55
CA THR A 191 9.68 14.91 -6.70
C THR A 191 9.07 16.28 -6.51
N GLU A 192 7.77 16.40 -6.73
CA GLU A 192 7.00 17.49 -6.17
C GLU A 192 6.93 17.36 -4.64
N LYS A 193 6.09 18.16 -4.00
CA LYS A 193 6.09 18.27 -2.53
C LYS A 193 5.41 17.06 -1.86
N ARG A 194 6.11 16.50 -0.89
CA ARG A 194 5.65 15.46 0.04
C ARG A 194 5.24 14.17 -0.66
N PRO A 195 6.21 13.43 -1.24
CA PRO A 195 5.93 12.14 -1.88
C PRO A 195 5.51 11.09 -0.84
N ARG A 196 4.45 10.30 -1.19
CA ARG A 196 3.85 9.28 -0.32
C ARG A 196 4.08 7.86 -0.84
N ALA A 197 3.28 7.42 -1.77
CA ALA A 197 3.28 6.04 -2.27
C ALA A 197 4.05 5.92 -3.58
N ILE A 198 4.49 4.70 -3.89
CA ILE A 198 5.17 4.35 -5.15
C ILE A 198 4.44 3.18 -5.82
N PHE A 199 4.25 3.28 -7.11
CA PHE A 199 3.90 2.16 -7.99
C PHE A 199 4.95 2.00 -9.07
N LEU A 200 5.40 0.75 -9.33
CA LEU A 200 6.34 0.41 -10.41
C LEU A 200 5.60 -0.33 -11.52
N ASP A 201 5.63 0.22 -12.74
CA ASP A 201 5.12 -0.43 -13.92
C ASP A 201 6.24 -1.23 -14.60
N HIS A 202 6.26 -2.52 -14.34
CA HIS A 202 7.28 -3.42 -14.86
C HIS A 202 7.18 -3.73 -16.36
N ARG A 203 6.16 -3.19 -17.05
CA ARG A 203 6.00 -3.37 -18.50
C ARG A 203 6.82 -2.36 -19.30
N VAL A 204 7.00 -1.17 -18.76
CA VAL A 204 7.55 -0.01 -19.49
C VAL A 204 8.66 0.72 -18.71
N ALA A 205 9.32 0.04 -17.80
CA ALA A 205 10.41 0.58 -16.98
C ALA A 205 10.11 1.98 -16.38
N ARG A 206 8.92 2.15 -15.82
CA ARG A 206 8.45 3.39 -15.20
C ARG A 206 8.04 3.19 -13.76
N GLY A 207 8.32 4.19 -12.95
CA GLY A 207 7.78 4.33 -11.60
C GLY A 207 6.94 5.60 -11.49
N TYR A 208 6.02 5.59 -10.53
CA TYR A 208 5.09 6.68 -10.22
C TYR A 208 5.10 6.92 -8.73
N GLY A 209 5.49 8.13 -8.30
CA GLY A 209 5.36 8.59 -6.92
C GLY A 209 4.16 9.52 -6.77
N THR A 210 3.35 9.36 -5.73
CA THR A 210 2.29 10.32 -5.43
C THR A 210 2.86 11.48 -4.62
N ASP A 211 2.56 12.72 -5.02
CA ASP A 211 3.07 13.94 -4.38
C ASP A 211 1.93 14.66 -3.67
N GLU A 212 1.78 14.45 -2.36
CA GLU A 212 0.62 14.90 -1.57
C GLU A 212 0.39 16.41 -1.70
N PHE A 213 1.39 17.22 -1.44
CA PHE A 213 1.25 18.68 -1.48
C PHE A 213 1.50 19.27 -2.87
N GLY A 214 2.05 18.49 -3.78
CA GLY A 214 2.17 18.84 -5.19
C GLY A 214 0.89 18.62 -5.98
N ALA A 215 -0.06 17.83 -5.46
CA ALA A 215 -1.26 17.36 -6.17
C ALA A 215 -0.91 16.72 -7.52
N ALA A 216 0.12 15.89 -7.54
CA ALA A 216 0.71 15.37 -8.76
C ALA A 216 1.16 13.90 -8.62
N LEU A 217 1.57 13.32 -9.75
CA LEU A 217 2.39 12.13 -9.81
C LEU A 217 3.75 12.51 -10.42
N THR A 218 4.83 12.21 -9.74
CA THR A 218 6.17 12.19 -10.33
C THR A 218 6.35 10.89 -11.09
N VAL A 219 6.55 10.96 -12.40
CA VAL A 219 6.82 9.82 -13.28
C VAL A 219 8.32 9.74 -13.53
N PHE A 220 8.92 8.60 -13.25
CA PHE A 220 10.36 8.41 -13.39
C PHE A 220 10.70 7.12 -14.14
N SER A 221 11.89 7.09 -14.75
CA SER A 221 12.47 5.92 -15.38
C SER A 221 13.09 5.00 -14.33
N THR A 222 12.82 3.70 -14.40
CA THR A 222 13.51 2.72 -13.56
C THR A 222 14.83 2.23 -14.14
N ASP A 223 15.16 2.61 -15.40
CA ASP A 223 16.43 2.25 -16.04
C ASP A 223 17.57 3.20 -15.65
N ASP A 224 17.31 4.51 -15.64
CA ASP A 224 18.33 5.54 -15.37
C ASP A 224 17.98 6.45 -14.18
N HIS A 225 16.87 6.19 -13.50
CA HIS A 225 16.41 6.87 -12.29
C HIS A 225 16.18 8.38 -12.46
N LYS A 226 15.75 8.81 -13.65
CA LYS A 226 15.45 10.22 -13.95
C LYS A 226 13.97 10.48 -14.00
N VAL A 227 13.58 11.70 -13.65
CA VAL A 227 12.21 12.20 -13.85
C VAL A 227 11.92 12.26 -15.34
N LEU A 228 10.82 11.64 -15.76
CA LEU A 228 10.32 11.68 -17.14
C LEU A 228 9.32 12.82 -17.34
N LYS A 229 8.39 12.96 -16.39
CA LYS A 229 7.36 14.02 -16.40
C LYS A 229 6.67 14.10 -15.04
N THR A 230 5.94 15.19 -14.84
CA THR A 230 4.98 15.34 -13.73
C THR A 230 3.55 15.33 -14.31
N ILE A 231 2.64 14.59 -13.68
CA ILE A 231 1.22 14.55 -14.03
C ILE A 231 0.44 15.30 -12.97
N ALA A 232 -0.14 16.45 -13.31
CA ALA A 232 -1.00 17.21 -12.40
C ALA A 232 -2.34 16.48 -12.21
N LEU A 233 -2.78 16.33 -10.95
CA LEU A 233 -4.01 15.63 -10.58
C LEU A 233 -5.15 16.58 -10.20
N GLY A 234 -4.87 17.86 -10.08
CA GLY A 234 -5.85 18.90 -9.73
C GLY A 234 -5.27 20.06 -8.94
N ASP A 235 -6.15 20.80 -8.24
CA ASP A 235 -5.73 21.93 -7.40
C ASP A 235 -4.99 21.45 -6.14
N PRO A 236 -3.73 21.88 -5.91
CA PRO A 236 -2.96 21.51 -4.72
C PRO A 236 -3.58 21.95 -3.38
N LYS A 237 -4.54 22.84 -3.38
CA LYS A 237 -5.28 23.23 -2.16
C LYS A 237 -6.34 22.17 -1.78
N VAL A 238 -6.77 21.36 -2.74
CA VAL A 238 -7.88 20.41 -2.59
C VAL A 238 -7.38 18.97 -2.70
N VAL A 239 -6.74 18.64 -3.82
CA VAL A 239 -6.28 17.28 -4.12
C VAL A 239 -5.00 16.97 -3.35
N ARG A 240 -5.02 15.84 -2.62
CA ARG A 240 -3.91 15.35 -1.79
C ARG A 240 -3.67 13.88 -2.12
N PRO A 241 -2.91 13.57 -3.17
CA PRO A 241 -2.64 12.18 -3.56
C PRO A 241 -1.96 11.40 -2.43
N MET A 242 -2.49 10.20 -2.15
CA MET A 242 -2.00 9.32 -1.09
C MET A 242 -1.58 7.97 -1.67
N GLY A 243 -2.43 6.95 -1.63
CA GLY A 243 -2.17 5.64 -2.19
C GLY A 243 -2.31 5.61 -3.71
N ILE A 244 -1.63 4.67 -4.33
CA ILE A 244 -1.66 4.40 -5.77
C ILE A 244 -1.71 2.89 -6.02
N ALA A 245 -2.53 2.46 -6.96
CA ALA A 245 -2.62 1.07 -7.40
C ALA A 245 -2.85 0.97 -8.91
N SER A 246 -2.42 -0.14 -9.48
CA SER A 246 -2.73 -0.52 -10.85
C SER A 246 -2.64 -2.05 -10.98
N THR A 247 -3.41 -2.64 -11.88
CA THR A 247 -3.29 -4.07 -12.22
C THR A 247 -2.31 -4.30 -13.36
N ASP A 248 -2.27 -3.39 -14.30
CA ASP A 248 -1.54 -3.58 -15.57
C ASP A 248 -0.77 -2.33 -16.02
N GLY A 249 -0.66 -1.29 -15.17
CA GLY A 249 -0.01 -0.02 -15.48
C GLY A 249 -0.68 0.83 -16.55
N ARG A 250 -1.78 0.38 -17.19
CA ARG A 250 -2.51 1.17 -18.20
C ARG A 250 -3.47 2.17 -17.58
N ARG A 251 -3.87 1.91 -16.35
CA ARG A 251 -4.70 2.80 -15.53
C ARG A 251 -4.14 2.84 -14.13
N LEU A 252 -3.95 4.03 -13.63
CA LEU A 252 -3.55 4.25 -12.24
C LEU A 252 -4.77 4.71 -11.45
N TYR A 253 -4.96 4.16 -10.27
CA TYR A 253 -5.99 4.52 -9.32
C TYR A 253 -5.35 5.17 -8.12
N VAL A 254 -5.68 6.45 -7.88
CA VAL A 254 -5.03 7.29 -6.87
C VAL A 254 -6.05 7.80 -5.88
N THR A 255 -5.85 7.53 -4.59
CA THR A 255 -6.67 8.12 -3.52
C THR A 255 -6.24 9.55 -3.24
N THR A 256 -7.19 10.38 -2.80
CA THR A 256 -6.95 11.82 -2.62
C THR A 256 -7.35 12.29 -1.23
N GLY A 257 -6.65 11.89 -0.22
CA GLY A 257 -6.78 12.30 1.18
C GLY A 257 -7.96 13.24 1.52
N ARG A 258 -7.71 14.55 1.60
CA ARG A 258 -8.74 15.54 1.98
C ARG A 258 -9.93 15.64 1.03
N PHE A 259 -9.71 15.45 -0.27
CA PHE A 259 -10.79 15.55 -1.26
C PHE A 259 -11.76 14.38 -1.18
N GLY A 260 -11.32 13.24 -0.63
CA GLY A 260 -12.19 12.08 -0.41
C GLY A 260 -12.63 11.41 -1.71
N ALA A 261 -11.74 11.34 -2.70
CA ALA A 261 -12.02 10.77 -4.01
C ALA A 261 -11.00 9.69 -4.40
N LEU A 262 -11.38 8.87 -5.39
CA LEU A 262 -10.50 8.01 -6.15
C LEU A 262 -10.41 8.56 -7.58
N LEU A 263 -9.19 8.83 -8.04
CA LEU A 263 -8.91 9.26 -9.40
C LEU A 263 -8.52 8.06 -10.27
N GLU A 264 -9.05 7.98 -11.48
CA GLU A 264 -8.57 7.10 -12.55
C GLU A 264 -7.73 7.95 -13.50
N VAL A 265 -6.46 7.59 -13.65
CA VAL A 265 -5.46 8.35 -14.42
C VAL A 265 -4.92 7.50 -15.55
N ASP A 266 -4.84 8.08 -16.73
CA ASP A 266 -4.09 7.51 -17.86
C ASP A 266 -2.62 7.96 -17.77
N PRO A 267 -1.68 7.04 -17.48
CA PRO A 267 -0.29 7.41 -17.27
C PRO A 267 0.43 7.87 -18.55
N ASP A 268 -0.05 7.49 -19.72
CA ASP A 268 0.58 7.85 -21.00
C ASP A 268 0.19 9.27 -21.41
N SER A 269 -1.11 9.58 -21.45
CA SER A 269 -1.60 10.94 -21.74
C SER A 269 -1.42 11.91 -20.55
N GLY A 270 -1.33 11.40 -19.32
CA GLY A 270 -1.31 12.21 -18.10
C GLY A 270 -2.67 12.80 -17.72
N GLN A 271 -3.76 12.29 -18.29
CA GLN A 271 -5.10 12.81 -18.04
C GLN A 271 -5.78 12.07 -16.86
N VAL A 272 -6.49 12.83 -16.04
CA VAL A 272 -7.48 12.27 -15.12
C VAL A 272 -8.73 11.94 -15.92
N LEU A 273 -8.97 10.65 -16.12
CA LEU A 273 -10.09 10.16 -16.94
C LEU A 273 -11.41 10.17 -16.18
N ARG A 274 -11.33 9.95 -14.86
CA ARG A 274 -12.51 9.88 -13.98
C ARG A 274 -12.14 10.28 -12.57
N THR A 275 -13.09 10.94 -11.92
CA THR A 275 -13.06 11.21 -10.48
C THR A 275 -14.27 10.55 -9.84
N VAL A 276 -14.04 9.60 -8.94
CA VAL A 276 -15.08 9.00 -8.10
C VAL A 276 -15.06 9.74 -6.77
N GLU A 277 -15.98 10.67 -6.62
CA GLU A 277 -16.08 11.50 -5.40
C GLU A 277 -16.76 10.77 -4.24
N LYS A 278 -16.54 11.27 -3.03
CA LYS A 278 -17.23 10.81 -1.81
C LYS A 278 -16.97 9.34 -1.50
N VAL A 279 -15.79 8.83 -1.86
CA VAL A 279 -15.41 7.45 -1.50
C VAL A 279 -15.25 7.26 0.01
N GLY A 280 -14.98 8.31 0.76
CA GLY A 280 -14.87 8.34 2.22
C GLY A 280 -14.06 9.53 2.68
N GLN A 281 -13.92 9.69 4.00
CA GLN A 281 -13.08 10.75 4.56
C GLN A 281 -11.63 10.28 4.62
N ARG A 282 -10.72 11.08 4.04
CA ARG A 282 -9.28 10.79 3.96
C ARG A 282 -8.97 9.35 3.52
N PRO A 283 -9.35 8.93 2.30
CA PRO A 283 -8.91 7.65 1.80
C PRO A 283 -7.37 7.64 1.69
N TRP A 284 -6.75 6.68 2.39
CA TRP A 284 -5.31 6.45 2.41
C TRP A 284 -4.91 5.38 1.41
N GLY A 285 -5.10 4.13 1.82
CA GLY A 285 -4.76 2.99 1.00
C GLY A 285 -5.77 2.72 -0.12
N VAL A 286 -5.30 2.11 -1.19
CA VAL A 286 -6.12 1.58 -2.28
C VAL A 286 -5.61 0.21 -2.69
N ALA A 287 -6.54 -0.73 -2.88
CA ALA A 287 -6.26 -2.04 -3.47
C ALA A 287 -7.21 -2.29 -4.63
N LEU A 288 -6.79 -3.16 -5.53
CA LEU A 288 -7.64 -3.64 -6.63
C LEU A 288 -8.00 -5.11 -6.40
N SER A 289 -9.21 -5.50 -6.84
CA SER A 289 -9.58 -6.90 -6.84
C SER A 289 -8.64 -7.71 -7.76
N PRO A 290 -8.42 -9.02 -7.48
CA PRO A 290 -7.55 -9.86 -8.31
C PRO A 290 -7.97 -9.95 -9.78
N ASP A 291 -9.26 -9.76 -10.08
CA ASP A 291 -9.81 -9.71 -11.43
C ASP A 291 -9.77 -8.32 -12.08
N GLY A 292 -9.28 -7.31 -11.34
CA GLY A 292 -9.16 -5.92 -11.82
C GLY A 292 -10.49 -5.22 -12.05
N THR A 293 -11.62 -5.73 -11.52
CA THR A 293 -12.95 -5.13 -11.76
C THR A 293 -13.36 -4.14 -10.69
N ARG A 294 -12.75 -4.18 -9.50
CA ARG A 294 -13.07 -3.34 -8.34
C ARG A 294 -11.85 -2.66 -7.75
N ALA A 295 -12.06 -1.50 -7.17
CA ALA A 295 -11.15 -0.86 -6.26
C ALA A 295 -11.73 -0.82 -4.84
N TYR A 296 -10.84 -0.88 -3.85
CA TYR A 296 -11.13 -0.79 -2.44
C TYR A 296 -10.34 0.36 -1.84
N THR A 297 -10.98 1.30 -1.14
CA THR A 297 -10.30 2.42 -0.47
C THR A 297 -10.44 2.31 1.04
N ALA A 298 -9.34 2.47 1.76
CA ALA A 298 -9.33 2.53 3.22
C ALA A 298 -9.56 3.99 3.67
N ASN A 299 -10.71 4.25 4.30
CA ASN A 299 -11.17 5.60 4.61
C ASN A 299 -11.05 5.86 6.11
N GLY A 300 -9.91 6.40 6.55
CA GLY A 300 -9.53 6.53 7.96
C GLY A 300 -10.64 7.09 8.85
N PRO A 301 -10.94 8.40 8.81
CA PRO A 301 -11.94 8.99 9.69
C PRO A 301 -13.37 8.49 9.49
N SER A 302 -13.69 7.93 8.30
CA SER A 302 -15.00 7.30 8.08
C SER A 302 -15.14 5.93 8.75
N GLY A 303 -14.04 5.26 9.08
CA GLY A 303 -14.05 3.91 9.66
C GLY A 303 -14.60 2.85 8.73
N ASP A 304 -14.44 3.02 7.40
CA ASP A 304 -15.02 2.12 6.41
C ASP A 304 -14.08 1.83 5.23
N ILE A 305 -14.44 0.81 4.46
CA ILE A 305 -13.87 0.48 3.16
C ILE A 305 -14.93 0.76 2.10
N SER A 306 -14.61 1.54 1.06
CA SER A 306 -15.48 1.67 -0.10
C SER A 306 -15.15 0.62 -1.14
N VAL A 307 -16.18 0.01 -1.72
CA VAL A 307 -16.12 -0.91 -2.85
C VAL A 307 -16.57 -0.15 -4.08
N ILE A 308 -15.72 -0.04 -5.08
CA ILE A 308 -15.94 0.79 -6.27
C ILE A 308 -15.83 -0.11 -7.50
N ASP A 309 -16.90 -0.15 -8.31
CA ASP A 309 -16.88 -0.80 -9.62
C ASP A 309 -16.09 0.06 -10.60
N LEU A 310 -15.01 -0.47 -11.15
CA LEU A 310 -14.09 0.28 -12.00
C LEU A 310 -14.64 0.55 -13.40
N LYS A 311 -15.57 -0.27 -13.88
CA LYS A 311 -16.20 -0.07 -15.19
C LYS A 311 -17.14 1.15 -15.18
N SER A 312 -17.99 1.24 -14.17
CA SER A 312 -19.00 2.32 -14.05
C SER A 312 -18.52 3.52 -13.23
N GLY A 313 -17.51 3.35 -12.36
CA GLY A 313 -17.10 4.34 -11.37
C GLY A 313 -18.08 4.49 -10.19
N ARG A 314 -18.99 3.53 -10.00
CA ARG A 314 -19.98 3.59 -8.93
C ARG A 314 -19.45 3.00 -7.63
N ILE A 315 -19.76 3.65 -6.52
CA ILE A 315 -19.56 3.06 -5.19
C ILE A 315 -20.68 2.04 -4.98
N GLU A 316 -20.32 0.75 -4.98
CA GLU A 316 -21.26 -0.36 -4.78
C GLU A 316 -21.63 -0.58 -3.33
N ALA A 317 -20.70 -0.30 -2.42
CA ALA A 317 -20.88 -0.46 -0.98
C ALA A 317 -19.89 0.38 -0.18
N ARG A 318 -20.26 0.63 1.06
CA ARG A 318 -19.35 1.03 2.15
C ARG A 318 -19.47 -0.02 3.24
N ILE A 319 -18.34 -0.59 3.62
CA ILE A 319 -18.27 -1.67 4.61
C ILE A 319 -17.67 -1.09 5.88
N PRO A 320 -18.46 -0.93 6.95
CA PRO A 320 -17.93 -0.44 8.22
C PRO A 320 -16.91 -1.43 8.79
N VAL A 321 -15.68 -0.95 9.00
CA VAL A 321 -14.61 -1.75 9.63
C VAL A 321 -14.23 -1.18 11.01
N GLY A 322 -14.73 0.00 11.36
CA GLY A 322 -14.43 0.69 12.61
C GLY A 322 -13.02 1.27 12.64
N GLY A 323 -12.66 1.88 13.76
CA GLY A 323 -11.35 2.48 13.97
C GLY A 323 -10.96 3.51 12.91
N SER A 324 -9.72 3.44 12.46
CA SER A 324 -9.16 4.28 11.39
C SER A 324 -8.44 3.40 10.37
N PRO A 325 -9.13 2.85 9.37
CA PRO A 325 -8.49 2.05 8.32
C PRO A 325 -7.45 2.87 7.57
N TRP A 326 -6.20 2.38 7.56
CA TRP A 326 -5.07 3.05 6.93
C TRP A 326 -4.67 2.36 5.62
N GLY A 327 -4.32 1.09 5.67
CA GLY A 327 -3.95 0.27 4.52
C GLY A 327 -5.00 -0.77 4.19
N VAL A 328 -5.07 -1.16 2.94
CA VAL A 328 -5.91 -2.26 2.45
C VAL A 328 -5.18 -3.04 1.38
N VAL A 329 -5.25 -4.36 1.47
CA VAL A 329 -4.77 -5.29 0.43
C VAL A 329 -5.83 -6.32 0.13
N SER A 330 -5.90 -6.74 -1.13
CA SER A 330 -6.83 -7.78 -1.60
C SER A 330 -6.05 -9.02 -2.00
N ALA A 331 -6.54 -10.18 -1.60
CA ALA A 331 -5.99 -11.46 -2.04
C ALA A 331 -7.09 -12.49 -2.26
N ALA A 332 -6.87 -13.37 -3.25
CA ALA A 332 -7.66 -14.59 -3.39
C ALA A 332 -7.27 -15.57 -2.27
N VAL A 333 -8.27 -16.18 -1.63
CA VAL A 333 -8.07 -17.22 -0.62
C VAL A 333 -8.03 -18.58 -1.31
N GLU A 334 -7.06 -19.42 -0.96
CA GLU A 334 -7.02 -20.80 -1.44
C GLU A 334 -8.24 -21.58 -0.90
N PRO A 335 -8.88 -22.45 -1.70
CA PRO A 335 -9.96 -23.30 -1.23
C PRO A 335 -9.45 -24.22 -0.12
N GLY A 336 -9.87 -24.03 1.12
CA GLY A 336 -9.56 -24.90 2.25
C GLY A 336 -8.64 -24.30 3.32
N GLY A 337 -8.44 -22.98 3.30
CA GLY A 337 -7.79 -22.24 4.39
C GLY A 337 -8.79 -21.63 5.36
#